data_9bb5a80238d78a5b467b7c296ab40042
#
_entry.id   9bb5a80238d78a5b467b7c296ab40042
#
_cell.length_a   1.000
_cell.length_b   1.000
_cell.length_c   1.000
_cell.angle_alpha   90.00
_cell.angle_beta   90.00
_cell.angle_gamma   90.00
#
_symmetry.space_group_name_H-M   'P 1'
#
loop_
_entity.id
_entity.type
_entity.pdbx_description
1 polymer ?
#
loop_
_entity_poly.entity_id
_entity_poly.type
_entity_poly.pdbx_seq_one_letter_code
_entity_poly.pdbx_strand_id
1 'polypeptide(L)'
;MANSQSVRTVVVPAAGMGTRFLPATKTVPKELLPVVDTPGIEMIAEEAAAAGAARLAIVTSPSKDEVLRHFDEFPDLVEILRARGKDEQAAKVERAAEIIHPVAVTQEKPLGLGHAVGLAEPVLDDDEDYFAVMLPDDVIEPTAAMSEMIRVRQEQGGSVLLAVEVDPAHVSSYGVFDIEATGDARVKKVVGMVEKPAVEDAPSNLVATGRYLLDRAIFDALRRIKPGKGGELQLTDAIDLLISEAVSYTHLRAHATDSY
;
A
#
# COMPACT_ATOMS: atom_id res chain seq x y z
N MET A 1 -4.01 -3.61 30.51
CA MET A 1 -2.88 -3.77 29.59
C MET A 1 -3.48 -3.55 28.22
N ALA A 2 -3.22 -2.41 27.60
CA ALA A 2 -3.70 -2.15 26.24
C ALA A 2 -3.01 -3.18 25.32
N ASN A 3 -3.80 -3.98 24.66
CA ASN A 3 -3.35 -4.87 23.61
C ASN A 3 -2.77 -3.94 22.52
N SER A 4 -1.45 -3.92 22.35
CA SER A 4 -0.84 -3.23 21.20
C SER A 4 -1.24 -4.04 19.97
N GLN A 5 -2.37 -3.67 19.36
CA GLN A 5 -2.83 -4.31 18.13
C GLN A 5 -1.78 -3.98 17.06
N SER A 6 -1.04 -5.02 16.65
CA SER A 6 -0.24 -4.97 15.44
C SER A 6 -1.19 -4.96 14.24
N VAL A 7 -0.79 -4.34 13.14
CA VAL A 7 -1.47 -4.51 11.84
C VAL A 7 -1.47 -5.99 11.51
N ARG A 8 -2.65 -6.61 11.33
CA ARG A 8 -2.74 -8.03 10.97
C ARG A 8 -2.91 -8.23 9.47
N THR A 9 -3.63 -7.33 8.82
CA THR A 9 -3.93 -7.40 7.39
C THR A 9 -3.28 -6.24 6.65
N VAL A 10 -2.53 -6.56 5.60
CA VAL A 10 -2.03 -5.60 4.62
C VAL A 10 -2.75 -5.86 3.29
N VAL A 11 -3.39 -4.84 2.74
CA VAL A 11 -4.06 -4.88 1.44
C VAL A 11 -3.09 -4.36 0.38
N VAL A 12 -2.88 -5.15 -0.67
CA VAL A 12 -2.00 -4.80 -1.79
C VAL A 12 -2.80 -4.74 -3.09
N PRO A 13 -3.15 -3.55 -3.58
CA PRO A 13 -3.79 -3.37 -4.87
C PRO A 13 -2.85 -3.71 -6.03
N ALA A 14 -3.09 -4.83 -6.70
CA ALA A 14 -2.24 -5.38 -7.76
C ALA A 14 -3.00 -5.65 -9.10
N ALA A 15 -4.25 -5.17 -9.24
CA ALA A 15 -5.06 -5.42 -10.43
C ALA A 15 -4.77 -4.47 -11.61
N GLY A 16 -3.96 -3.43 -11.41
CA GLY A 16 -3.65 -2.42 -12.43
C GLY A 16 -2.88 -2.97 -13.63
N MET A 17 -3.14 -2.47 -14.84
CA MET A 17 -2.58 -2.97 -16.10
C MET A 17 -1.09 -2.67 -16.32
N GLY A 18 -0.46 -1.81 -15.51
CA GLY A 18 0.96 -1.50 -15.62
C GLY A 18 1.37 -0.84 -16.95
N THR A 19 0.52 0.00 -17.54
CA THR A 19 0.72 0.58 -18.89
C THR A 19 1.99 1.39 -19.05
N ARG A 20 2.53 1.95 -17.97
CA ARG A 20 3.81 2.70 -17.98
C ARG A 20 5.02 1.82 -18.33
N PHE A 21 4.92 0.51 -18.09
CA PHE A 21 5.99 -0.46 -18.31
C PHE A 21 5.81 -1.31 -19.57
N LEU A 22 4.90 -0.92 -20.47
CA LEU A 22 4.77 -1.59 -21.77
C LEU A 22 6.07 -1.42 -22.57
N PRO A 23 6.51 -2.47 -23.33
CA PRO A 23 5.79 -3.72 -23.60
C PRO A 23 5.97 -4.83 -22.56
N ALA A 24 6.84 -4.70 -21.55
CA ALA A 24 7.14 -5.74 -20.57
C ALA A 24 5.88 -6.24 -19.86
N THR A 25 5.02 -5.33 -19.44
CA THR A 25 3.77 -5.66 -18.71
C THR A 25 2.64 -6.20 -19.56
N LYS A 26 2.90 -6.46 -20.85
CA LYS A 26 2.00 -7.23 -21.71
C LYS A 26 1.85 -8.68 -21.24
N THR A 27 2.90 -9.23 -20.64
CA THR A 27 2.98 -10.66 -20.25
C THR A 27 3.45 -10.86 -18.82
N VAL A 28 4.06 -9.85 -18.20
CA VAL A 28 4.56 -9.91 -16.82
C VAL A 28 3.83 -8.88 -16.00
N PRO A 29 3.11 -9.25 -14.92
CA PRO A 29 2.55 -8.28 -13.98
C PRO A 29 3.62 -7.30 -13.49
N LYS A 30 3.28 -5.99 -13.40
CA LYS A 30 4.25 -4.97 -12.95
C LYS A 30 4.80 -5.26 -11.56
N GLU A 31 4.00 -5.89 -10.73
CA GLU A 31 4.29 -6.29 -9.36
C GLU A 31 5.41 -7.36 -9.27
N LEU A 32 5.63 -8.10 -10.37
CA LEU A 32 6.70 -9.09 -10.51
C LEU A 32 7.96 -8.56 -11.21
N LEU A 33 7.96 -7.30 -11.63
CA LEU A 33 9.17 -6.68 -12.16
C LEU A 33 10.20 -6.55 -11.03
N PRO A 34 11.45 -7.02 -11.25
CA PRO A 34 12.45 -7.02 -10.19
C PRO A 34 13.08 -5.65 -10.01
N VAL A 35 13.32 -5.29 -8.76
CA VAL A 35 14.27 -4.27 -8.35
C VAL A 35 15.57 -5.02 -8.01
N VAL A 36 16.57 -4.91 -8.87
CA VAL A 36 17.79 -5.75 -8.88
C VAL A 36 17.44 -7.22 -9.14
N ASP A 37 17.12 -8.01 -8.11
CA ASP A 37 16.78 -9.44 -8.21
C ASP A 37 15.54 -9.85 -7.39
N THR A 38 14.89 -8.88 -6.74
CA THR A 38 13.72 -9.12 -5.89
C THR A 38 12.48 -8.46 -6.51
N PRO A 39 11.38 -9.19 -6.75
CA PRO A 39 10.14 -8.62 -7.24
C PRO A 39 9.55 -7.58 -6.29
N GLY A 40 8.93 -6.52 -6.83
CA GLY A 40 8.35 -5.45 -6.02
C GLY A 40 7.32 -5.96 -5.00
N ILE A 41 6.51 -6.97 -5.36
CA ILE A 41 5.54 -7.56 -4.44
C ILE A 41 6.19 -8.29 -3.26
N GLU A 42 7.38 -8.89 -3.45
CA GLU A 42 8.13 -9.54 -2.37
C GLU A 42 8.68 -8.49 -1.39
N MET A 43 9.19 -7.36 -1.88
CA MET A 43 9.64 -6.25 -1.03
C MET A 43 8.50 -5.71 -0.14
N ILE A 44 7.29 -5.60 -0.69
CA ILE A 44 6.09 -5.22 0.07
C ILE A 44 5.75 -6.27 1.12
N ALA A 45 5.84 -7.56 0.76
CA ALA A 45 5.58 -8.66 1.69
C ALA A 45 6.58 -8.66 2.86
N GLU A 46 7.87 -8.42 2.59
CA GLU A 46 8.91 -8.29 3.60
C GLU A 46 8.66 -7.11 4.55
N GLU A 47 8.29 -5.93 4.01
CA GLU A 47 7.95 -4.76 4.83
C GLU A 47 6.71 -5.04 5.70
N ALA A 48 5.67 -5.68 5.14
CA ALA A 48 4.46 -6.05 5.84
C ALA A 48 4.77 -7.02 7.00
N ALA A 49 5.55 -8.07 6.73
CA ALA A 49 5.96 -9.05 7.74
C ALA A 49 6.82 -8.41 8.84
N ALA A 50 7.75 -7.52 8.48
CA ALA A 50 8.57 -6.78 9.43
C ALA A 50 7.74 -5.84 10.33
N ALA A 51 6.61 -5.33 9.83
CA ALA A 51 5.64 -4.55 10.60
C ALA A 51 4.70 -5.41 11.47
N GLY A 52 4.83 -6.75 11.40
CA GLY A 52 4.06 -7.70 12.20
C GLY A 52 2.74 -8.15 11.57
N ALA A 53 2.54 -7.92 10.27
CA ALA A 53 1.35 -8.38 9.57
C ALA A 53 1.33 -9.92 9.45
N ALA A 54 0.14 -10.49 9.61
CA ALA A 54 -0.07 -11.94 9.52
C ALA A 54 -0.50 -12.37 8.11
N ARG A 55 -1.13 -11.48 7.33
CA ARG A 55 -1.67 -11.78 6.00
C ARG A 55 -1.51 -10.63 5.02
N LEU A 56 -1.35 -11.00 3.76
CA LEU A 56 -1.25 -10.09 2.61
C LEU A 56 -2.45 -10.30 1.70
N ALA A 57 -3.46 -9.42 1.78
CA ALA A 57 -4.63 -9.44 0.90
C ALA A 57 -4.26 -8.83 -0.47
N ILE A 58 -3.92 -9.68 -1.43
CA ILE A 58 -3.51 -9.27 -2.77
C ILE A 58 -4.75 -9.10 -3.64
N VAL A 59 -5.10 -7.86 -3.95
CA VAL A 59 -6.25 -7.53 -4.82
C VAL A 59 -5.77 -7.53 -6.26
N THR A 60 -6.04 -8.62 -6.98
CA THR A 60 -5.56 -8.86 -8.34
C THR A 60 -6.70 -9.08 -9.33
N SER A 61 -6.41 -9.06 -10.63
CA SER A 61 -7.37 -9.39 -11.67
C SER A 61 -7.32 -10.89 -11.99
N PRO A 62 -8.40 -11.47 -12.56
CA PRO A 62 -8.42 -12.89 -12.95
C PRO A 62 -7.31 -13.32 -13.92
N SER A 63 -6.64 -12.38 -14.57
CA SER A 63 -5.56 -12.65 -15.53
C SER A 63 -4.16 -12.52 -14.95
N LYS A 64 -4.00 -12.42 -13.62
CA LYS A 64 -2.71 -12.17 -12.94
C LYS A 64 -2.44 -13.18 -11.83
N ASP A 65 -2.72 -14.45 -12.07
CA ASP A 65 -2.48 -15.52 -11.08
C ASP A 65 -1.01 -15.64 -10.68
N GLU A 66 -0.09 -15.20 -11.55
CA GLU A 66 1.35 -15.27 -11.32
C GLU A 66 1.78 -14.46 -10.09
N VAL A 67 1.06 -13.39 -9.74
CA VAL A 67 1.37 -12.58 -8.56
C VAL A 67 1.18 -13.39 -7.27
N LEU A 68 0.13 -14.19 -7.21
CA LEU A 68 -0.12 -15.08 -6.08
C LEU A 68 0.84 -16.27 -6.07
N ARG A 69 1.08 -16.85 -7.26
CA ARG A 69 2.00 -17.98 -7.42
C ARG A 69 3.44 -17.68 -7.03
N HIS A 70 3.82 -16.41 -6.96
CA HIS A 70 5.13 -16.00 -6.44
C HIS A 70 5.35 -16.47 -5.00
N PHE A 71 4.28 -16.60 -4.22
CA PHE A 71 4.30 -17.05 -2.82
C PHE A 71 4.00 -18.55 -2.65
N ASP A 72 3.88 -19.31 -3.75
CA ASP A 72 3.75 -20.75 -3.70
C ASP A 72 5.09 -21.43 -3.38
N GLU A 73 5.03 -22.61 -2.79
CA GLU A 73 6.18 -23.49 -2.65
C GLU A 73 6.57 -24.10 -4.00
N PHE A 74 7.89 -24.15 -4.28
CA PHE A 74 8.45 -24.78 -5.48
C PHE A 74 9.46 -25.88 -5.11
N PRO A 75 9.02 -26.99 -4.48
CA PRO A 75 9.92 -28.02 -3.93
C PRO A 75 10.82 -28.64 -4.99
N ASP A 76 10.32 -28.90 -6.20
CA ASP A 76 11.09 -29.49 -7.30
C ASP A 76 12.24 -28.54 -7.72
N LEU A 77 11.98 -27.23 -7.78
CA LEU A 77 13.00 -26.24 -8.09
C LEU A 77 14.08 -26.17 -6.98
N VAL A 78 13.65 -26.18 -5.73
CA VAL A 78 14.55 -26.18 -4.57
C VAL A 78 15.46 -27.42 -4.57
N GLU A 79 14.91 -28.60 -4.84
CA GLU A 79 15.69 -29.84 -4.92
C GLU A 79 16.72 -29.79 -6.05
N ILE A 80 16.33 -29.32 -7.24
CA ILE A 80 17.23 -29.15 -8.39
C ILE A 80 18.36 -28.16 -8.06
N LEU A 81 18.07 -27.05 -7.40
CA LEU A 81 19.07 -26.03 -7.03
C LEU A 81 20.07 -26.60 -6.03
N ARG A 82 19.59 -27.28 -4.98
CA ARG A 82 20.44 -27.91 -3.96
C ARG A 82 21.32 -29.02 -4.54
N ALA A 83 20.76 -29.85 -5.43
CA ALA A 83 21.54 -30.89 -6.13
C ALA A 83 22.68 -30.31 -6.99
N ARG A 84 22.59 -29.04 -7.38
CA ARG A 84 23.61 -28.29 -8.15
C ARG A 84 24.52 -27.43 -7.28
N GLY A 85 24.44 -27.52 -5.94
CA GLY A 85 25.20 -26.71 -5.00
C GLY A 85 24.81 -25.23 -4.99
N LYS A 86 23.57 -24.89 -5.38
CA LYS A 86 23.04 -23.52 -5.43
C LYS A 86 22.16 -23.23 -4.21
N ASP A 87 22.72 -23.39 -3.02
CA ASP A 87 21.96 -23.30 -1.77
C ASP A 87 21.40 -21.90 -1.50
N GLU A 88 22.13 -20.83 -1.87
CA GLU A 88 21.65 -19.46 -1.73
C GLU A 88 20.40 -19.18 -2.57
N GLN A 89 20.38 -19.69 -3.84
CA GLN A 89 19.20 -19.54 -4.71
C GLN A 89 18.04 -20.39 -4.22
N ALA A 90 18.28 -21.59 -3.70
CA ALA A 90 17.26 -22.42 -3.08
C ALA A 90 16.62 -21.71 -1.88
N ALA A 91 17.44 -21.11 -1.00
CA ALA A 91 16.96 -20.36 0.15
C ALA A 91 16.12 -19.13 -0.24
N LYS A 92 16.46 -18.43 -1.35
CA LYS A 92 15.64 -17.32 -1.86
C LYS A 92 14.24 -17.79 -2.29
N VAL A 93 14.14 -18.95 -2.97
CA VAL A 93 12.86 -19.52 -3.41
C VAL A 93 12.00 -19.92 -2.21
N GLU A 94 12.58 -20.58 -1.22
CA GLU A 94 11.87 -21.00 0.00
C GLU A 94 11.40 -19.78 0.81
N ARG A 95 12.27 -18.76 0.95
CA ARG A 95 11.93 -17.55 1.70
C ARG A 95 10.69 -16.84 1.16
N ALA A 96 10.53 -16.73 -0.16
CA ALA A 96 9.37 -16.06 -0.76
C ALA A 96 8.04 -16.69 -0.32
N ALA A 97 7.99 -18.03 -0.18
CA ALA A 97 6.82 -18.75 0.28
C ALA A 97 6.55 -18.62 1.81
N GLU A 98 7.57 -18.27 2.59
CA GLU A 98 7.50 -18.20 4.04
C GLU A 98 7.30 -16.79 4.62
N ILE A 99 7.42 -15.73 3.79
CA ILE A 99 7.41 -14.34 4.25
C ILE A 99 6.12 -14.00 4.98
N ILE A 100 4.97 -14.27 4.36
CA ILE A 100 3.65 -13.89 4.85
C ILE A 100 2.57 -14.72 4.15
N HIS A 101 1.43 -14.92 4.82
CA HIS A 101 0.31 -15.65 4.23
C HIS A 101 -0.43 -14.80 3.17
N PRO A 102 -0.38 -15.16 1.87
CA PRO A 102 -1.12 -14.45 0.83
C PRO A 102 -2.59 -14.86 0.83
N VAL A 103 -3.47 -13.88 0.65
CA VAL A 103 -4.92 -14.09 0.48
C VAL A 103 -5.34 -13.43 -0.82
N ALA A 104 -5.92 -14.23 -1.73
CA ALA A 104 -6.41 -13.73 -3.01
C ALA A 104 -7.71 -12.94 -2.85
N VAL A 105 -7.76 -11.75 -3.44
CA VAL A 105 -8.98 -10.95 -3.59
C VAL A 105 -9.13 -10.59 -5.07
N THR A 106 -10.27 -10.92 -5.67
CA THR A 106 -10.47 -10.70 -7.11
C THR A 106 -11.12 -9.36 -7.39
N GLN A 107 -10.48 -8.54 -8.20
CA GLN A 107 -11.06 -7.34 -8.80
C GLN A 107 -11.41 -7.61 -10.27
N GLU A 108 -12.67 -7.93 -10.54
CA GLU A 108 -13.17 -8.26 -11.88
C GLU A 108 -13.05 -7.10 -12.88
N LYS A 109 -13.21 -5.87 -12.40
CA LYS A 109 -13.15 -4.65 -13.20
C LYS A 109 -12.27 -3.61 -12.51
N PRO A 110 -11.37 -2.95 -13.25
CA PRO A 110 -10.46 -1.92 -12.70
C PRO A 110 -11.22 -0.61 -12.43
N LEU A 111 -12.01 -0.57 -11.37
CA LEU A 111 -12.84 0.58 -10.99
C LEU A 111 -12.13 1.57 -10.04
N GLY A 112 -10.83 1.51 -9.94
CA GLY A 112 -9.99 2.42 -9.16
C GLY A 112 -9.45 1.83 -7.86
N LEU A 113 -8.59 2.61 -7.19
CA LEU A 113 -7.90 2.21 -5.96
C LEU A 113 -8.87 2.02 -4.80
N GLY A 114 -9.83 2.92 -4.63
CA GLY A 114 -10.84 2.80 -3.58
C GLY A 114 -11.68 1.53 -3.74
N HIS A 115 -12.03 1.16 -4.99
CA HIS A 115 -12.73 -0.09 -5.26
C HIS A 115 -11.88 -1.31 -4.88
N ALA A 116 -10.60 -1.32 -5.24
CA ALA A 116 -9.68 -2.41 -4.87
C ALA A 116 -9.60 -2.58 -3.35
N VAL A 117 -9.41 -1.48 -2.61
CA VAL A 117 -9.37 -1.50 -1.14
C VAL A 117 -10.70 -2.01 -0.55
N GLY A 118 -11.84 -1.54 -1.08
CA GLY A 118 -13.16 -1.97 -0.61
C GLY A 118 -13.42 -3.47 -0.74
N LEU A 119 -12.87 -4.11 -1.77
CA LEU A 119 -13.00 -5.57 -1.98
C LEU A 119 -12.27 -6.40 -0.91
N ALA A 120 -11.31 -5.83 -0.21
CA ALA A 120 -10.57 -6.53 0.82
C ALA A 120 -11.29 -6.59 2.19
N GLU A 121 -12.41 -5.88 2.38
CA GLU A 121 -13.16 -5.85 3.64
C GLU A 121 -13.45 -7.26 4.22
N PRO A 122 -13.88 -8.27 3.41
CA PRO A 122 -14.17 -9.60 3.94
C PRO A 122 -12.95 -10.39 4.41
N VAL A 123 -11.73 -9.93 4.12
CA VAL A 123 -10.48 -10.57 4.55
C VAL A 123 -10.12 -10.15 5.97
N LEU A 124 -10.60 -9.00 6.45
CA LEU A 124 -10.34 -8.52 7.80
C LEU A 124 -11.17 -9.32 8.81
N ASP A 125 -10.54 -9.63 9.94
CA ASP A 125 -11.27 -10.21 11.07
C ASP A 125 -12.23 -9.19 11.70
N ASP A 126 -13.29 -9.66 12.38
CA ASP A 126 -14.30 -8.78 12.95
C ASP A 126 -13.75 -7.83 14.03
N ASP A 127 -12.67 -8.24 14.71
CA ASP A 127 -11.98 -7.49 15.75
C ASP A 127 -10.78 -6.67 15.24
N GLU A 128 -10.64 -6.52 13.93
CA GLU A 128 -9.59 -5.75 13.28
C GLU A 128 -10.08 -4.33 12.98
N ASP A 129 -9.80 -3.40 13.88
CA ASP A 129 -10.27 -2.01 13.81
C ASP A 129 -9.56 -1.19 12.72
N TYR A 130 -8.38 -1.63 12.29
CA TYR A 130 -7.58 -0.95 11.29
C TYR A 130 -6.68 -1.93 10.52
N PHE A 131 -6.28 -1.53 9.33
CA PHE A 131 -5.45 -2.33 8.42
C PHE A 131 -4.50 -1.42 7.64
N ALA A 132 -3.50 -1.99 6.98
CA ALA A 132 -2.63 -1.24 6.10
C ALA A 132 -3.00 -1.43 4.63
N VAL A 133 -2.72 -0.41 3.80
CA VAL A 133 -2.69 -0.50 2.34
C VAL A 133 -1.27 -0.17 1.87
N MET A 134 -0.69 -1.03 1.06
CA MET A 134 0.65 -0.85 0.49
C MET A 134 0.60 -0.99 -1.03
N LEU A 135 1.01 0.06 -1.74
CA LEU A 135 1.07 0.03 -3.20
C LEU A 135 2.40 -0.59 -3.66
N PRO A 136 2.35 -1.61 -4.54
CA PRO A 136 3.55 -2.36 -4.93
C PRO A 136 4.46 -1.62 -5.93
N ASP A 137 4.03 -0.50 -6.46
CA ASP A 137 4.83 0.38 -7.34
C ASP A 137 5.52 1.52 -6.61
N ASP A 138 5.28 1.68 -5.30
CA ASP A 138 5.96 2.65 -4.45
C ASP A 138 6.89 1.90 -3.48
N VAL A 139 8.14 1.73 -3.87
CA VAL A 139 9.18 1.17 -2.99
C VAL A 139 9.71 2.28 -2.09
N ILE A 140 9.63 2.06 -0.77
CA ILE A 140 10.03 3.05 0.24
C ILE A 140 11.25 2.55 1.02
N GLU A 141 12.29 3.36 1.02
CA GLU A 141 13.46 3.14 1.84
C GLU A 141 13.60 4.27 2.90
N PRO A 142 13.92 3.96 4.15
CA PRO A 142 14.09 2.61 4.71
C PRO A 142 12.74 1.89 4.89
N THR A 143 12.76 0.56 4.86
CA THR A 143 11.57 -0.32 4.99
C THR A 143 10.86 -0.24 6.35
N ALA A 144 11.30 0.63 7.24
CA ALA A 144 10.70 0.85 8.56
C ALA A 144 9.48 1.79 8.54
N ALA A 145 9.07 2.30 7.38
CA ALA A 145 8.01 3.31 7.29
C ALA A 145 6.69 2.83 7.92
N MET A 146 6.25 1.61 7.63
CA MET A 146 5.01 1.08 8.21
C MET A 146 5.10 0.92 9.71
N SER A 147 6.21 0.45 10.25
CA SER A 147 6.43 0.32 11.70
C SER A 147 6.36 1.69 12.41
N GLU A 148 6.88 2.73 11.77
CA GLU A 148 6.80 4.10 12.30
C GLU A 148 5.38 4.66 12.22
N MET A 149 4.63 4.37 11.15
CA MET A 149 3.21 4.74 11.05
C MET A 149 2.36 4.07 12.15
N ILE A 150 2.63 2.80 12.46
CA ILE A 150 1.96 2.09 13.57
C ILE A 150 2.25 2.79 14.90
N ARG A 151 3.50 3.19 15.15
CA ARG A 151 3.87 3.94 16.35
C ARG A 151 3.12 5.28 16.45
N VAL A 152 3.07 6.04 15.33
CA VAL A 152 2.30 7.30 15.28
C VAL A 152 0.83 7.06 15.60
N ARG A 153 0.21 6.01 15.04
CA ARG A 153 -1.16 5.64 15.36
C ARG A 153 -1.35 5.33 16.86
N GLN A 154 -0.43 4.60 17.46
CA GLN A 154 -0.50 4.28 18.89
C GLN A 154 -0.42 5.52 19.78
N GLU A 155 0.31 6.55 19.35
CA GLU A 155 0.49 7.80 20.07
C GLU A 155 -0.64 8.81 19.83
N GLN A 156 -1.13 8.92 18.59
CA GLN A 156 -2.06 9.96 18.16
C GLN A 156 -3.49 9.46 17.95
N GLY A 157 -3.67 8.15 17.75
CA GLY A 157 -4.93 7.55 17.29
C GLY A 157 -5.24 7.86 15.82
N GLY A 158 -6.35 7.30 15.33
CA GLY A 158 -6.86 7.57 13.98
C GLY A 158 -6.01 6.94 12.86
N SER A 159 -6.38 7.22 11.63
CA SER A 159 -5.65 6.77 10.44
C SER A 159 -4.35 7.55 10.25
N VAL A 160 -3.32 6.87 9.71
CA VAL A 160 -2.02 7.48 9.43
C VAL A 160 -1.67 7.28 7.96
N LEU A 161 -1.25 8.35 7.30
CA LEU A 161 -0.90 8.36 5.88
C LEU A 161 0.59 8.71 5.75
N LEU A 162 1.30 8.05 4.84
CA LEU A 162 2.68 8.42 4.55
C LEU A 162 2.71 9.55 3.52
N ALA A 163 3.48 10.59 3.81
CA ALA A 163 3.66 11.75 2.95
C ALA A 163 5.11 11.92 2.52
N VAL A 164 5.29 12.33 1.27
CA VAL A 164 6.58 12.77 0.73
C VAL A 164 6.42 14.17 0.17
N GLU A 165 7.44 14.98 0.33
CA GLU A 165 7.51 16.30 -0.32
C GLU A 165 8.04 16.14 -1.75
N VAL A 166 7.30 16.67 -2.71
CA VAL A 166 7.68 16.65 -4.13
C VAL A 166 7.90 18.05 -4.67
N ASP A 167 8.56 18.17 -5.81
CA ASP A 167 8.60 19.43 -6.56
C ASP A 167 7.16 19.87 -6.88
N PRO A 168 6.78 21.13 -6.58
CA PRO A 168 5.45 21.64 -6.86
C PRO A 168 4.96 21.40 -8.30
N ALA A 169 5.86 21.33 -9.28
CA ALA A 169 5.50 21.02 -10.65
C ALA A 169 4.92 19.60 -10.86
N HIS A 170 5.14 18.70 -9.91
CA HIS A 170 4.74 17.30 -10.02
C HIS A 170 3.49 16.92 -9.20
N VAL A 171 2.95 17.82 -8.39
CA VAL A 171 1.81 17.55 -7.49
C VAL A 171 0.58 17.02 -8.21
N SER A 172 0.35 17.41 -9.46
CA SER A 172 -0.79 16.99 -10.28
C SER A 172 -0.83 15.50 -10.63
N SER A 173 0.20 14.75 -10.24
CA SER A 173 0.26 13.29 -10.42
C SER A 173 -0.22 12.49 -9.21
N TYR A 174 -0.47 13.15 -8.07
CA TYR A 174 -0.67 12.52 -6.77
C TYR A 174 -1.92 13.05 -6.05
N GLY A 175 -2.35 12.33 -5.01
CA GLY A 175 -3.21 12.89 -3.97
C GLY A 175 -2.40 13.84 -3.09
N VAL A 176 -2.83 15.07 -2.94
CA VAL A 176 -2.13 16.14 -2.22
C VAL A 176 -2.83 16.42 -0.90
N PHE A 177 -2.06 16.51 0.19
CA PHE A 177 -2.59 16.79 1.52
C PHE A 177 -2.77 18.28 1.77
N ASP A 178 -3.91 18.64 2.36
CA ASP A 178 -4.08 19.88 3.13
C ASP A 178 -3.81 19.57 4.60
N ILE A 179 -2.93 20.37 5.23
CA ILE A 179 -2.37 20.05 6.53
C ILE A 179 -2.38 21.18 7.52
N GLU A 180 -2.53 20.83 8.80
CA GLU A 180 -2.28 21.70 9.94
C GLU A 180 -1.02 21.26 10.70
N ALA A 181 -0.25 22.22 11.17
CA ALA A 181 0.92 21.96 12.00
C ALA A 181 0.52 21.31 13.34
N THR A 182 1.32 20.36 13.79
CA THR A 182 1.25 19.80 15.14
C THR A 182 2.48 20.23 15.96
N GLY A 183 2.59 19.73 17.19
CA GLY A 183 3.81 19.91 17.98
C GLY A 183 5.01 19.11 17.47
N ASP A 184 4.80 18.11 16.58
CA ASP A 184 5.86 17.32 15.98
C ASP A 184 6.17 17.82 14.55
N ALA A 185 7.46 17.96 14.26
CA ALA A 185 7.91 18.41 12.94
C ALA A 185 7.58 17.43 11.81
N ARG A 186 7.56 16.11 12.12
CA ARG A 186 7.34 15.03 11.15
C ARG A 186 5.89 14.57 11.07
N VAL A 187 5.09 14.83 12.09
CA VAL A 187 3.68 14.43 12.16
C VAL A 187 2.80 15.66 12.02
N LYS A 188 1.90 15.67 11.04
CA LYS A 188 0.94 16.76 10.80
C LYS A 188 -0.47 16.23 10.83
N LYS A 189 -1.42 17.06 11.19
CA LYS A 189 -2.84 16.73 11.04
C LYS A 189 -3.26 16.95 9.61
N VAL A 190 -3.92 15.97 9.01
CA VAL A 190 -4.54 16.11 7.69
C VAL A 190 -5.93 16.67 7.85
N VAL A 191 -6.20 17.78 7.18
CA VAL A 191 -7.49 18.49 7.23
C VAL A 191 -8.23 18.44 5.90
N GLY A 192 -7.61 17.93 4.87
CA GLY A 192 -8.19 17.69 3.54
C GLY A 192 -7.25 16.92 2.64
N MET A 193 -7.78 16.38 1.55
CA MET A 193 -7.02 15.66 0.55
C MET A 193 -7.63 15.86 -0.84
N VAL A 194 -6.82 16.21 -1.84
CA VAL A 194 -7.29 16.49 -3.20
C VAL A 194 -6.57 15.56 -4.19
N GLU A 195 -7.34 14.82 -5.00
CA GLU A 195 -6.79 13.91 -6.01
C GLU A 195 -6.34 14.67 -7.26
N LYS A 196 -5.05 14.61 -7.54
CA LYS A 196 -4.42 15.18 -8.75
C LYS A 196 -4.89 16.60 -9.06
N PRO A 197 -4.70 17.57 -8.15
CA PRO A 197 -5.10 18.96 -8.38
C PRO A 197 -4.32 19.57 -9.54
N ALA A 198 -4.78 20.69 -10.08
CA ALA A 198 -3.91 21.56 -10.86
C ALA A 198 -2.80 22.14 -9.96
N VAL A 199 -1.66 22.48 -10.51
CA VAL A 199 -0.51 22.94 -9.72
C VAL A 199 -0.87 24.19 -8.90
N GLU A 200 -1.66 25.09 -9.49
CA GLU A 200 -2.14 26.33 -8.88
C GLU A 200 -3.17 26.12 -7.77
N ASP A 201 -3.87 24.98 -7.78
CA ASP A 201 -4.92 24.64 -6.82
C ASP A 201 -4.43 23.67 -5.71
N ALA A 202 -3.18 23.24 -5.77
CA ALA A 202 -2.63 22.29 -4.81
C ALA A 202 -2.47 22.96 -3.43
N PRO A 203 -3.05 22.37 -2.34
CA PRO A 203 -2.99 22.96 -1.00
C PRO A 203 -1.59 22.91 -0.39
N SER A 204 -0.73 22.01 -0.88
CA SER A 204 0.66 21.86 -0.44
C SER A 204 1.49 21.14 -1.51
N ASN A 205 2.75 20.86 -1.21
CA ASN A 205 3.60 19.96 -1.99
C ASN A 205 3.84 18.61 -1.27
N LEU A 206 3.05 18.31 -0.24
CA LEU A 206 3.06 17.02 0.43
C LEU A 206 2.05 16.09 -0.23
N VAL A 207 2.53 14.97 -0.74
CA VAL A 207 1.72 14.02 -1.51
C VAL A 207 1.65 12.66 -0.81
N ALA A 208 0.53 11.97 -1.02
CA ALA A 208 0.38 10.60 -0.57
C ALA A 208 1.30 9.68 -1.37
N THR A 209 2.04 8.87 -0.66
CA THR A 209 2.81 7.76 -1.20
C THR A 209 2.20 6.46 -0.72
N GLY A 210 2.27 5.43 -1.50
CA GLY A 210 1.58 4.16 -1.39
C GLY A 210 1.57 3.43 -0.05
N ARG A 211 1.59 4.13 1.09
CA ARG A 211 1.46 3.58 2.45
C ARG A 211 0.37 4.28 3.22
N TYR A 212 -0.64 3.50 3.59
CA TYR A 212 -1.81 3.97 4.33
C TYR A 212 -2.07 3.02 5.51
N LEU A 213 -2.34 3.56 6.67
CA LEU A 213 -2.83 2.85 7.84
C LEU A 213 -4.23 3.40 8.14
N LEU A 214 -5.25 2.63 7.81
CA LEU A 214 -6.63 3.11 7.73
C LEU A 214 -7.52 2.45 8.77
N ASP A 215 -8.38 3.23 9.39
CA ASP A 215 -9.49 2.72 10.20
C ASP A 215 -10.53 2.00 9.34
N ARG A 216 -11.18 0.99 9.91
CA ARG A 216 -12.24 0.21 9.24
C ARG A 216 -13.39 1.09 8.72
N ALA A 217 -13.59 2.28 9.29
CA ALA A 217 -14.58 3.26 8.81
C ALA A 217 -14.40 3.65 7.33
N ILE A 218 -13.22 3.43 6.75
CA ILE A 218 -12.97 3.70 5.33
C ILE A 218 -13.90 2.91 4.42
N PHE A 219 -14.30 1.69 4.79
CA PHE A 219 -15.20 0.88 3.97
C PHE A 219 -16.59 1.50 3.84
N ASP A 220 -17.11 2.12 4.91
CA ASP A 220 -18.36 2.86 4.85
C ASP A 220 -18.25 4.09 3.95
N ALA A 221 -17.17 4.82 4.02
CA ALA A 221 -16.91 5.96 3.15
C ALA A 221 -16.83 5.52 1.67
N LEU A 222 -16.11 4.43 1.38
CA LEU A 222 -15.97 3.87 0.03
C LEU A 222 -17.34 3.49 -0.59
N ARG A 223 -18.31 3.07 0.22
CA ARG A 223 -19.67 2.77 -0.25
C ARG A 223 -20.50 4.02 -0.56
N ARG A 224 -20.12 5.19 -0.02
CA ARG A 224 -20.86 6.46 -0.15
C ARG A 224 -20.31 7.40 -1.22
N ILE A 225 -19.02 7.30 -1.54
CA ILE A 225 -18.42 8.11 -2.59
C ILE A 225 -18.96 7.74 -3.98
N LYS A 226 -18.87 8.68 -4.90
CA LYS A 226 -19.20 8.48 -6.31
C LYS A 226 -17.91 8.36 -7.13
N PRO A 227 -17.96 7.74 -8.31
CA PRO A 227 -16.80 7.78 -9.22
C PRO A 227 -16.33 9.21 -9.46
N GLY A 228 -15.04 9.43 -9.19
CA GLY A 228 -14.37 10.72 -9.34
C GLY A 228 -13.64 10.84 -10.68
N LYS A 229 -12.43 11.41 -10.63
CA LYS A 229 -11.58 11.61 -11.82
C LYS A 229 -11.35 10.27 -12.56
N GLY A 230 -11.55 10.27 -13.87
CA GLY A 230 -11.42 9.07 -14.69
C GLY A 230 -12.57 8.04 -14.57
N GLY A 231 -13.62 8.33 -13.82
CA GLY A 231 -14.72 7.40 -13.58
C GLY A 231 -14.39 6.31 -12.55
N GLU A 232 -13.32 6.49 -11.77
CA GLU A 232 -12.82 5.55 -10.78
C GLU A 232 -13.27 5.94 -9.36
N LEU A 233 -13.44 4.95 -8.49
CA LEU A 233 -13.61 5.16 -7.05
C LEU A 233 -12.24 5.44 -6.45
N GLN A 234 -12.00 6.70 -6.09
CA GLN A 234 -10.72 7.13 -5.55
C GLN A 234 -10.66 6.91 -4.04
N LEU A 235 -9.57 6.34 -3.55
CA LEU A 235 -9.33 6.22 -2.11
C LEU A 235 -9.22 7.59 -1.45
N THR A 236 -8.64 8.56 -2.15
CA THR A 236 -8.50 9.95 -1.75
C THR A 236 -9.84 10.59 -1.40
N ASP A 237 -10.88 10.37 -2.24
CA ASP A 237 -12.21 10.93 -2.02
C ASP A 237 -12.88 10.34 -0.75
N ALA A 238 -12.64 9.05 -0.48
CA ALA A 238 -13.15 8.41 0.73
C ALA A 238 -12.44 8.91 2.00
N ILE A 239 -11.14 9.16 1.92
CA ILE A 239 -10.36 9.75 3.00
C ILE A 239 -10.85 11.18 3.28
N ASP A 240 -11.01 12.00 2.25
CA ASP A 240 -11.49 13.38 2.38
C ASP A 240 -12.91 13.44 2.97
N LEU A 241 -13.80 12.52 2.57
CA LEU A 241 -15.12 12.38 3.18
C LEU A 241 -15.04 12.14 4.69
N LEU A 242 -14.19 11.20 5.15
CA LEU A 242 -14.02 10.91 6.57
C LEU A 242 -13.40 12.08 7.33
N ILE A 243 -12.46 12.81 6.74
CA ILE A 243 -11.89 14.01 7.33
C ILE A 243 -12.98 15.06 7.55
N SER A 244 -13.87 15.27 6.57
CA SER A 244 -14.99 16.21 6.66
C SER A 244 -16.01 15.83 7.76
N GLU A 245 -16.08 14.54 8.12
CA GLU A 245 -16.92 14.02 9.21
C GLU A 245 -16.20 14.00 10.58
N ALA A 246 -15.10 14.72 10.71
CA ALA A 246 -14.27 14.83 11.92
C ALA A 246 -13.60 13.50 12.36
N VAL A 247 -13.40 12.57 11.46
CA VAL A 247 -12.55 11.41 11.71
C VAL A 247 -11.09 11.86 11.72
N SER A 248 -10.32 11.44 12.72
CA SER A 248 -8.93 11.88 12.88
C SER A 248 -8.01 11.25 11.86
N TYR A 249 -7.31 12.08 11.11
CA TYR A 249 -6.24 11.70 10.21
C TYR A 249 -4.95 12.43 10.52
N THR A 250 -3.84 11.71 10.55
CA THR A 250 -2.49 12.27 10.64
C THR A 250 -1.66 11.79 9.46
N HIS A 251 -0.62 12.54 9.08
CA HIS A 251 0.40 12.02 8.18
C HIS A 251 1.75 12.00 8.86
N LEU A 252 2.56 11.01 8.49
CA LEU A 252 3.96 10.92 8.80
C LEU A 252 4.77 11.34 7.57
N ARG A 253 5.63 12.36 7.71
CA ARG A 253 6.55 12.73 6.64
C ARG A 253 7.69 11.69 6.59
N ALA A 254 7.80 10.99 5.46
CA ALA A 254 8.97 10.16 5.19
C ALA A 254 10.24 11.05 5.14
N HIS A 255 11.35 10.52 5.62
CA HIS A 255 12.63 11.15 5.32
C HIS A 255 12.83 11.06 3.80
N ALA A 256 12.97 12.22 3.15
CA ALA A 256 13.49 12.23 1.79
C ALA A 256 14.91 11.64 1.87
N THR A 257 15.08 10.42 1.40
CA THR A 257 16.38 10.01 0.89
C THR A 257 16.58 10.88 -0.35
N ASP A 258 17.66 11.64 -0.37
CA ASP A 258 18.04 12.42 -1.55
C ASP A 258 17.93 11.51 -2.78
N SER A 259 16.92 11.78 -3.60
CA SER A 259 16.67 11.01 -4.81
C SER A 259 17.80 11.32 -5.78
N TYR A 260 18.56 10.31 -6.13
CA TYR A 260 19.45 10.34 -7.28
C TYR A 260 18.64 10.35 -8.57
#